data_03906d112a78812d382358c92414ebb9
#
_entry.id   03906d112a78812d382358c92414ebb9
#
_cell.length_a   1.000
_cell.length_b   1.000
_cell.length_c   1.000
_cell.angle_alpha   90.00
_cell.angle_beta   90.00
_cell.angle_gamma   90.00
#
_symmetry.space_group_name_H-M   'P 1'
#
loop_
_entity.id
_entity.type
_entity.pdbx_description
1 polymer ?
#
loop_
_entity_poly.entity_id
_entity_poly.type
_entity_poly.pdbx_seq_one_letter_code
_entity_poly.pdbx_strand_id
1 'polypeptide(L)' 'MENIEIREDKVTLNGQELKSLTEFEIKNTAEDGYAVVKLTLLAKLT' A
#
# COMPACT_ATOMS: atom_id res chain seq x y z
N MET A 1 -4.92 9.47 9.01
CA MET A 1 -4.22 8.20 8.75
C MET A 1 -4.51 7.72 7.33
N GLU A 2 -3.56 7.12 6.69
CA GLU A 2 -3.74 6.65 5.32
C GLU A 2 -4.66 5.46 5.25
N ASN A 3 -5.40 5.37 4.16
CA ASN A 3 -6.23 4.22 3.86
C ASN A 3 -5.61 3.43 2.70
N ILE A 4 -5.34 2.16 2.94
CA ILE A 4 -4.85 1.29 1.88
C ILE A 4 -5.90 0.23 1.58
N GLU A 5 -6.09 -0.02 0.29
CA GLU A 5 -7.05 -1.01 -0.17
C GLU A 5 -6.34 -1.96 -1.11
N ILE A 6 -6.40 -3.25 -0.80
CA ILE A 6 -5.75 -4.27 -1.60
C ILE A 6 -6.81 -5.13 -2.24
N ARG A 7 -6.79 -5.17 -3.56
CA ARG A 7 -7.69 -6.00 -4.34
C ARG A 7 -6.86 -7.00 -5.14
N GLU A 8 -7.54 -7.88 -5.82
CA GLU A 8 -6.91 -8.98 -6.54
C GLU A 8 -5.78 -8.54 -7.46
N ASP A 9 -5.97 -7.43 -8.15
CA ASP A 9 -5.03 -6.97 -9.17
C ASP A 9 -4.51 -5.57 -8.96
N LYS A 10 -4.81 -4.96 -7.81
CA LYS A 10 -4.35 -3.58 -7.60
C LYS A 10 -4.31 -3.20 -6.13
N VAL A 11 -3.47 -2.23 -5.84
CA VAL A 11 -3.34 -1.62 -4.53
C VAL A 11 -3.62 -0.14 -4.68
N THR A 12 -4.50 0.40 -3.84
CA THR A 12 -4.76 1.83 -3.82
C THR A 12 -4.40 2.41 -2.47
N LEU A 13 -3.88 3.61 -2.47
CA LEU A 13 -3.54 4.34 -1.25
C LEU A 13 -4.28 5.66 -1.29
N ASN A 14 -5.15 5.86 -0.29
CA ASN A 14 -6.00 7.05 -0.22
C ASN A 14 -6.80 7.27 -1.51
N GLY A 15 -7.27 6.16 -2.09
CA GLY A 15 -8.08 6.21 -3.29
C GLY A 15 -7.30 6.28 -4.60
N GLN A 16 -5.97 6.35 -4.53
CA GLN A 16 -5.16 6.45 -5.72
C GLN A 16 -4.44 5.13 -5.99
N GLU A 17 -4.58 4.62 -7.20
CA GLU A 17 -3.97 3.36 -7.59
C GLU A 17 -2.45 3.49 -7.72
N LEU A 18 -1.73 2.53 -7.17
CA LEU A 18 -0.27 2.48 -7.24
C LEU A 18 0.13 1.55 -8.37
N LYS A 19 0.35 2.11 -9.55
CA LYS A 19 0.58 1.32 -10.76
C LYS A 19 1.99 0.76 -10.87
N SER A 20 2.97 1.41 -10.25
CA SER A 20 4.37 1.02 -10.37
C SER A 20 4.87 0.26 -9.14
N LEU A 21 3.94 -0.31 -8.39
CA LEU A 21 4.27 -1.06 -7.18
C LEU A 21 4.98 -2.36 -7.55
N THR A 22 6.14 -2.59 -6.96
CA THR A 22 6.91 -3.82 -7.21
C THR A 22 6.79 -4.81 -6.06
N GLU A 23 6.64 -4.32 -4.84
CA GLU A 23 6.50 -5.19 -3.68
C GLU A 23 5.68 -4.50 -2.62
N PHE A 24 5.01 -5.28 -1.80
CA PHE A 24 4.41 -4.73 -0.60
C PHE A 24 4.46 -5.77 0.53
N GLU A 25 4.47 -5.28 1.75
CA GLU A 25 4.48 -6.12 2.94
C GLU A 25 3.51 -5.53 3.94
N ILE A 26 2.69 -6.36 4.54
CA ILE A 26 1.73 -5.94 5.53
C ILE A 26 1.98 -6.69 6.82
N LYS A 27 2.13 -5.95 7.92
CA LYS A 27 2.25 -6.52 9.24
C LYS A 27 1.09 -6.04 10.10
N ASN A 28 0.36 -6.97 10.66
CA ASN A 28 -0.75 -6.61 11.54
C ASN A 28 -0.20 -6.12 12.88
N THR A 29 -0.86 -5.09 13.39
CA THR A 29 -0.52 -4.58 14.72
C THR A 29 -1.46 -5.21 15.74
N ALA A 30 -1.25 -4.89 17.00
CA ALA A 30 -2.14 -5.34 18.06
C ALA A 30 -3.47 -4.61 18.05
N GLU A 31 -3.59 -3.53 17.28
CA GLU A 31 -4.81 -2.74 17.21
C GLU A 31 -5.66 -3.17 16.03
N ASP A 32 -6.95 -3.37 16.30
CA ASP A 32 -7.89 -3.78 15.26
C ASP A 32 -8.03 -2.71 14.17
N GLY A 33 -8.03 -3.15 12.93
CA GLY A 33 -8.25 -2.26 11.80
C GLY A 33 -7.01 -1.51 11.34
N TYR A 34 -5.85 -1.78 11.94
CA TYR A 34 -4.62 -1.09 11.58
C TYR A 34 -3.52 -2.09 11.25
N ALA A 35 -2.61 -1.66 10.41
CA ALA A 35 -1.45 -2.48 10.03
C ALA A 35 -0.29 -1.57 9.67
N VAL A 36 0.92 -2.09 9.84
CA VAL A 36 2.11 -1.44 9.30
C VAL A 36 2.29 -1.94 7.88
N VAL A 37 2.39 -1.02 6.93
CA VAL A 37 2.49 -1.36 5.52
C VAL A 37 3.78 -0.79 4.96
N LYS A 38 4.55 -1.62 4.27
CA LYS A 38 5.75 -1.20 3.55
C LYS A 38 5.48 -1.38 2.07
N LEU A 39 5.77 -0.36 1.31
CA LEU A 39 5.55 -0.36 -0.12
C LEU A 39 6.85 -0.04 -0.84
N THR A 40 7.12 -0.77 -1.93
CA THR A 40 8.25 -0.48 -2.80
C THR A 40 7.72 -0.24 -4.20
N LEU A 41 8.08 0.88 -4.77
CA LEU A 41 7.62 1.20 -6.12
C LEU A 41 8.71 1.90 -6.90
N LEU A 42 8.56 1.89 -8.22
CA LEU A 42 9.46 2.60 -9.10
C LEU A 42 8.82 3.93 -9.46
N ALA A 43 9.60 4.99 -9.34
CA ALA A 43 9.12 6.33 -9.65
C ALA A 43 10.17 7.06 -10.45
N LYS A 44 9.73 7.88 -11.37
CA LYS A 44 10.63 8.68 -12.19
C LYS A 44 11.03 9.94 -11.42
N LEU A 45 12.33 10.20 -11.39
CA LEU A 45 12.83 11.45 -10.82
C LEU A 45 12.74 12.54 -11.87
N THR A 46 12.16 13.65 -11.49
CA THR A 46 12.05 14.80 -12.39
C THR A 46 12.70 16.04 -11.78
#